data_97528d30ba083f806e8931b88125bdc2
#
_entry.id   97528d30ba083f806e8931b88125bdc2
#
_cell.length_a   1.000
_cell.length_b   1.000
_cell.length_c   1.000
_cell.angle_alpha   90.00
_cell.angle_beta   90.00
_cell.angle_gamma   90.00
#
_symmetry.space_group_name_H-M   'P 1'
#
loop_
_entity.id
_entity.type
_entity.pdbx_description
1 polymer ?
#
loop_
_entity_poly.entity_id
_entity_poly.type
_entity_poly.pdbx_seq_one_letter_code
_entity_poly.pdbx_strand_id
1 'polypeptide(L)'
;MRSSSRVGDHIPLKDYMNTQYFAEVQVGTPAQSFLVVPDTGSSNLWIYSQNCWAVPCFYHDKYDSKKSSSYKTDGRPFKITYGSGSIDGFVSQDSAKLGSASASSFAFGEVQGVSGVAFLASQMSGILGLGYDTISVDHLPTFVDQSDLNDKSFSFVLRSNPEESYITMPGYDEQLVGANQFTFHDVIEQRYYSLKLDGLARGDQKIPSDGFKAVIDSGTSVIVGPKTLVDPLIAGITVNDDCSGVDQLPNLTWTIDGIDYVLTPNDYVLSVTQGDQSECVLGVIAGDFPANFNYFILGDSFMRKYYSYFDKKNNRVGFIESSKLNWTQ
;
A
#
# COMPACT_ATOMS: atom_id res chain seq x y z
N MET A 1 -14.63 -27.49 21.18
CA MET A 1 -15.33 -26.43 20.42
C MET A 1 -14.38 -25.98 19.31
N ARG A 2 -14.69 -26.30 18.05
CA ARG A 2 -13.90 -25.80 16.91
C ARG A 2 -14.24 -24.32 16.79
N SER A 3 -13.25 -23.46 17.00
CA SER A 3 -13.33 -22.05 16.59
C SER A 3 -13.62 -22.06 15.09
N SER A 4 -14.77 -21.55 14.69
CA SER A 4 -15.03 -21.23 13.29
C SER A 4 -14.06 -20.11 12.93
N SER A 5 -12.99 -20.43 12.23
CA SER A 5 -12.19 -19.44 11.54
C SER A 5 -13.17 -18.71 10.60
N ARG A 6 -13.43 -17.44 10.85
CA ARG A 6 -14.12 -16.59 9.87
C ARG A 6 -13.16 -16.54 8.68
N VAL A 7 -13.57 -17.09 7.56
CA VAL A 7 -12.91 -16.84 6.28
C VAL A 7 -12.87 -15.33 6.10
N GLY A 8 -11.70 -14.78 5.80
CA GLY A 8 -11.55 -13.34 5.58
C GLY A 8 -12.49 -12.86 4.48
N ASP A 9 -12.97 -11.64 4.63
CA ASP A 9 -13.82 -11.00 3.63
C ASP A 9 -12.95 -10.51 2.47
N HIS A 10 -13.37 -10.80 1.23
CA HIS A 10 -12.69 -10.29 0.04
C HIS A 10 -13.21 -8.87 -0.25
N ILE A 11 -12.35 -7.90 -0.07
CA ILE A 11 -12.62 -6.48 -0.32
C ILE A 11 -12.05 -6.14 -1.70
N PRO A 12 -12.91 -5.92 -2.71
CA PRO A 12 -12.44 -5.65 -4.06
C PRO A 12 -11.56 -4.40 -4.11
N LEU A 13 -10.49 -4.46 -4.89
CA LEU A 13 -9.67 -3.33 -5.24
C LEU A 13 -9.93 -2.92 -6.69
N LYS A 14 -10.25 -1.65 -6.87
CA LYS A 14 -10.35 -1.06 -8.20
C LYS A 14 -8.95 -0.67 -8.66
N ASP A 15 -8.46 -1.35 -9.67
CA ASP A 15 -7.18 -1.02 -10.30
C ASP A 15 -7.33 0.19 -11.24
N TYR A 16 -6.41 1.13 -11.12
CA TYR A 16 -6.27 2.26 -12.01
C TYR A 16 -4.89 2.25 -12.69
N MET A 17 -4.87 1.89 -13.95
CA MET A 17 -3.69 1.90 -14.84
C MET A 17 -2.52 1.01 -14.34
N ASN A 18 -2.78 -0.05 -13.57
CA ASN A 18 -1.78 -0.91 -12.92
C ASN A 18 -0.81 -0.16 -11.98
N THR A 19 -1.20 1.03 -11.54
CA THR A 19 -0.36 1.91 -10.71
C THR A 19 -0.99 2.31 -9.38
N GLN A 20 -2.31 2.21 -9.24
CA GLN A 20 -3.02 2.54 -8.02
C GLN A 20 -4.19 1.59 -7.79
N TYR A 21 -4.37 1.17 -6.55
CA TYR A 21 -5.44 0.26 -6.14
C TYR A 21 -6.30 0.95 -5.08
N PHE A 22 -7.61 0.98 -5.30
CA PHE A 22 -8.56 1.66 -4.42
C PHE A 22 -9.55 0.69 -3.81
N ALA A 23 -9.78 0.80 -2.50
CA ALA A 23 -10.86 0.13 -1.78
C ALA A 23 -11.98 1.14 -1.46
N GLU A 24 -13.21 0.64 -1.29
CA GLU A 24 -14.30 1.44 -0.75
C GLU A 24 -14.30 1.38 0.77
N VAL A 25 -14.16 2.54 1.43
CA VAL A 25 -14.40 2.73 2.85
C VAL A 25 -15.71 3.46 3.07
N GLN A 26 -16.46 3.05 4.08
CA GLN A 26 -17.72 3.68 4.48
C GLN A 26 -17.55 4.40 5.81
N VAL A 27 -17.97 5.66 5.88
CA VAL A 27 -17.85 6.50 7.10
C VAL A 27 -19.18 7.15 7.41
N GLY A 28 -19.57 7.12 8.69
CA GLY A 28 -20.76 7.79 9.19
C GLY A 28 -22.05 6.96 9.19
N THR A 29 -23.13 7.59 9.71
CA THR A 29 -24.46 6.99 9.82
C THR A 29 -25.53 8.00 9.37
N PRO A 30 -26.22 7.82 8.23
CA PRO A 30 -26.00 6.76 7.26
C PRO A 30 -24.60 6.80 6.63
N ALA A 31 -24.14 5.65 6.14
CA ALA A 31 -22.81 5.52 5.57
C ALA A 31 -22.61 6.38 4.32
N GLN A 32 -21.47 7.05 4.26
CA GLN A 32 -20.95 7.77 3.09
C GLN A 32 -19.76 6.95 2.56
N SER A 33 -19.76 6.61 1.27
CA SER A 33 -18.72 5.77 0.64
C SER A 33 -17.63 6.62 0.00
N PHE A 34 -16.36 6.19 0.16
CA PHE A 34 -15.19 6.87 -0.38
C PHE A 34 -14.23 5.86 -0.98
N LEU A 35 -13.67 6.16 -2.15
CA LEU A 35 -12.56 5.41 -2.71
C LEU A 35 -11.25 5.90 -2.07
N VAL A 36 -10.55 5.00 -1.41
CA VAL A 36 -9.29 5.29 -0.70
C VAL A 36 -8.18 4.34 -1.14
N VAL A 37 -6.93 4.78 -1.05
CA VAL A 37 -5.77 3.91 -1.19
C VAL A 37 -5.54 3.19 0.14
N PRO A 38 -5.63 1.85 0.19
CA PRO A 38 -5.18 1.08 1.36
C PRO A 38 -3.65 1.09 1.39
N ASP A 39 -3.07 1.73 2.39
CA ASP A 39 -1.66 2.12 2.41
C ASP A 39 -0.95 1.55 3.65
N THR A 40 -0.10 0.54 3.44
CA THR A 40 0.73 -0.03 4.51
C THR A 40 1.93 0.84 4.90
N GLY A 41 2.23 1.87 4.11
CA GLY A 41 3.26 2.87 4.35
C GLY A 41 2.80 4.06 5.20
N SER A 42 1.51 4.16 5.57
CA SER A 42 0.99 5.17 6.49
C SER A 42 0.00 4.58 7.50
N SER A 43 -0.54 5.40 8.41
CA SER A 43 -1.28 4.87 9.58
C SER A 43 -2.60 5.58 9.87
N ASN A 44 -2.92 6.64 9.16
CA ASN A 44 -4.17 7.36 9.36
C ASN A 44 -5.15 7.14 8.20
N LEU A 45 -6.44 7.03 8.51
CA LEU A 45 -7.47 7.33 7.52
C LEU A 45 -7.58 8.85 7.39
N TRP A 46 -7.62 9.34 6.18
CA TRP A 46 -8.10 10.68 5.89
C TRP A 46 -8.97 10.69 4.63
N ILE A 47 -9.95 11.58 4.60
CA ILE A 47 -10.86 11.81 3.47
C ILE A 47 -11.07 13.31 3.26
N TYR A 48 -11.42 13.72 2.05
CA TYR A 48 -11.73 15.12 1.78
C TYR A 48 -12.97 15.56 2.52
N SER A 49 -12.88 16.75 3.15
CA SER A 49 -14.00 17.39 3.83
C SER A 49 -14.96 18.04 2.84
N GLN A 50 -16.24 18.08 3.16
CA GLN A 50 -17.22 18.90 2.45
C GLN A 50 -16.78 20.39 2.40
N ASN A 51 -15.99 20.82 3.36
CA ASN A 51 -15.44 22.17 3.46
C ASN A 51 -14.08 22.34 2.75
N CYS A 52 -13.62 21.35 1.98
CA CYS A 52 -12.41 21.45 1.18
C CYS A 52 -12.67 22.24 -0.11
N TRP A 53 -11.85 23.27 -0.35
CA TRP A 53 -11.89 24.14 -1.54
C TRP A 53 -10.62 24.05 -2.40
N ALA A 54 -9.70 23.11 -2.07
CA ALA A 54 -8.56 22.81 -2.94
C ALA A 54 -9.02 22.17 -4.26
N VAL A 55 -8.26 22.36 -5.33
CA VAL A 55 -8.64 21.88 -6.66
C VAL A 55 -8.99 20.38 -6.70
N PRO A 56 -8.22 19.48 -6.09
CA PRO A 56 -8.56 18.05 -6.07
C PRO A 56 -9.95 17.78 -5.50
N CYS A 57 -10.36 18.52 -4.47
CA CYS A 57 -11.63 18.30 -3.77
C CYS A 57 -12.89 18.54 -4.62
N PHE A 58 -12.76 19.20 -5.77
CA PHE A 58 -13.92 19.41 -6.66
C PHE A 58 -14.26 18.19 -7.51
N TYR A 59 -13.33 17.25 -7.65
CA TYR A 59 -13.46 16.08 -8.51
C TYR A 59 -13.64 14.79 -7.73
N HIS A 60 -13.67 14.87 -6.37
CA HIS A 60 -13.73 13.70 -5.49
C HIS A 60 -14.91 13.77 -4.52
N ASP A 61 -15.31 12.60 -4.02
CA ASP A 61 -16.30 12.52 -2.97
C ASP A 61 -15.77 13.13 -1.68
N LYS A 62 -16.63 13.86 -0.99
CA LYS A 62 -16.31 14.61 0.24
C LYS A 62 -17.22 14.20 1.38
N TYR A 63 -16.61 13.99 2.54
CA TYR A 63 -17.33 13.66 3.76
C TYR A 63 -18.08 14.88 4.29
N ASP A 64 -19.36 14.69 4.60
CA ASP A 64 -20.24 15.69 5.19
C ASP A 64 -20.65 15.26 6.61
N SER A 65 -19.99 15.81 7.62
CA SER A 65 -20.26 15.52 9.04
C SER A 65 -21.71 15.85 9.45
N LYS A 66 -22.36 16.80 8.77
CA LYS A 66 -23.76 17.17 9.04
C LYS A 66 -24.76 16.09 8.64
N LYS A 67 -24.35 15.16 7.77
CA LYS A 67 -25.17 14.02 7.32
C LYS A 67 -25.01 12.79 8.19
N SER A 68 -24.10 12.80 9.18
CA SER A 68 -23.86 11.65 10.04
C SER A 68 -24.39 11.88 11.46
N SER A 69 -25.27 10.99 11.90
CA SER A 69 -25.80 11.00 13.27
C SER A 69 -24.82 10.44 14.31
N SER A 70 -23.79 9.70 13.89
CA SER A 70 -22.72 9.14 14.74
C SER A 70 -21.49 10.03 14.82
N TYR A 71 -21.46 11.13 14.07
CA TYR A 71 -20.36 12.11 14.08
C TYR A 71 -20.11 12.69 15.46
N LYS A 72 -18.84 12.79 15.82
CA LYS A 72 -18.36 13.52 16.99
C LYS A 72 -17.22 14.44 16.60
N THR A 73 -17.29 15.68 17.05
CA THR A 73 -16.19 16.63 16.83
C THR A 73 -15.00 16.29 17.73
N ASP A 74 -13.80 16.35 17.16
CA ASP A 74 -12.52 16.34 17.88
C ASP A 74 -11.84 17.71 17.69
N GLY A 75 -11.57 18.10 16.44
CA GLY A 75 -11.10 19.41 16.05
C GLY A 75 -9.59 19.64 16.22
N ARG A 76 -8.82 18.65 16.68
CA ARG A 76 -7.35 18.75 16.73
C ARG A 76 -6.80 18.94 15.31
N PRO A 77 -5.72 19.76 15.15
CA PRO A 77 -5.08 19.91 13.84
C PRO A 77 -4.59 18.57 13.30
N PHE A 78 -4.78 18.36 12.00
CA PHE A 78 -4.34 17.17 11.31
C PHE A 78 -3.48 17.58 10.11
N LYS A 79 -2.26 17.05 10.01
CA LYS A 79 -1.36 17.32 8.90
C LYS A 79 -0.46 16.11 8.63
N ILE A 80 -0.36 15.74 7.36
CA ILE A 80 0.59 14.72 6.91
C ILE A 80 1.38 15.26 5.71
N THR A 81 2.67 14.92 5.68
CA THR A 81 3.53 15.15 4.53
C THR A 81 3.98 13.80 3.98
N TYR A 82 3.61 13.51 2.75
CA TYR A 82 4.05 12.37 1.96
C TYR A 82 5.19 12.76 1.03
N GLY A 83 5.88 11.80 0.45
CA GLY A 83 6.86 12.07 -0.61
C GLY A 83 6.25 12.78 -1.84
N SER A 84 4.97 12.58 -2.08
CA SER A 84 4.21 13.09 -3.24
C SER A 84 3.45 14.41 -2.98
N GLY A 85 3.43 14.90 -1.72
CA GLY A 85 2.71 16.12 -1.35
C GLY A 85 2.29 16.16 0.12
N SER A 86 1.46 17.11 0.50
CA SER A 86 0.96 17.25 1.86
C SER A 86 -0.54 17.54 1.91
N ILE A 87 -1.15 17.14 3.03
CA ILE A 87 -2.54 17.41 3.35
C ILE A 87 -2.62 18.06 4.74
N ASP A 88 -3.63 18.89 4.95
CA ASP A 88 -3.96 19.47 6.24
C ASP A 88 -5.47 19.60 6.45
N GLY A 89 -5.87 19.62 7.71
CA GLY A 89 -7.26 19.68 8.12
C GLY A 89 -7.39 19.50 9.64
N PHE A 90 -8.35 18.72 10.06
CA PHE A 90 -8.60 18.45 11.47
C PHE A 90 -9.06 17.00 11.70
N VAL A 91 -8.96 16.56 12.95
CA VAL A 91 -9.44 15.23 13.37
C VAL A 91 -10.95 15.28 13.58
N SER A 92 -11.64 14.31 13.03
CA SER A 92 -13.06 14.01 13.26
C SER A 92 -13.21 12.58 13.77
N GLN A 93 -14.33 12.27 14.42
CA GLN A 93 -14.65 10.91 14.85
C GLN A 93 -16.02 10.50 14.29
N ASP A 94 -16.08 9.29 13.74
CA ASP A 94 -17.33 8.69 13.26
C ASP A 94 -17.19 7.17 13.19
N SER A 95 -18.26 6.46 12.85
CA SER A 95 -18.17 5.05 12.49
C SER A 95 -17.42 4.90 11.17
N ALA A 96 -16.58 3.86 11.05
CA ALA A 96 -15.87 3.53 9.83
C ALA A 96 -15.98 2.03 9.54
N LYS A 97 -16.07 1.66 8.24
CA LYS A 97 -16.21 0.27 7.81
C LYS A 97 -15.41 0.02 6.54
N LEU A 98 -14.73 -1.13 6.50
CA LEU A 98 -14.05 -1.67 5.33
C LEU A 98 -14.41 -3.15 5.19
N GLY A 99 -15.14 -3.52 4.13
CA GLY A 99 -15.73 -4.85 4.02
C GLY A 99 -16.60 -5.19 5.23
N SER A 100 -16.34 -6.30 5.92
CA SER A 100 -17.02 -6.68 7.17
C SER A 100 -16.37 -6.09 8.43
N ALA A 101 -15.16 -5.55 8.35
CA ALA A 101 -14.47 -4.92 9.48
C ALA A 101 -15.10 -3.57 9.80
N SER A 102 -15.37 -3.30 11.08
CA SER A 102 -16.00 -2.05 11.53
C SER A 102 -15.36 -1.48 12.79
N ALA A 103 -15.37 -0.15 12.89
CA ALA A 103 -15.00 0.60 14.08
C ALA A 103 -16.13 1.59 14.39
N SER A 104 -16.77 1.48 15.53
CA SER A 104 -17.97 2.26 15.88
C SER A 104 -17.69 3.73 16.22
N SER A 105 -16.45 4.06 16.60
CA SER A 105 -16.00 5.43 16.89
C SER A 105 -14.53 5.52 16.52
N PHE A 106 -14.26 5.88 15.26
CA PHE A 106 -12.93 5.93 14.68
C PHE A 106 -12.50 7.37 14.41
N ALA A 107 -11.29 7.73 14.84
CA ALA A 107 -10.72 9.05 14.61
C ALA A 107 -9.98 9.07 13.25
N PHE A 108 -10.30 10.06 12.40
CA PHE A 108 -9.73 10.21 11.07
C PHE A 108 -9.48 11.67 10.73
N GLY A 109 -8.65 11.91 9.72
CA GLY A 109 -8.40 13.25 9.20
C GLY A 109 -9.50 13.69 8.24
N GLU A 110 -10.14 14.81 8.54
CA GLU A 110 -11.05 15.51 7.65
C GLU A 110 -10.27 16.63 6.95
N VAL A 111 -9.90 16.41 5.66
CA VAL A 111 -8.92 17.21 4.94
C VAL A 111 -9.57 18.41 4.25
N GLN A 112 -8.98 19.58 4.44
CA GLN A 112 -9.40 20.85 3.82
C GLN A 112 -8.35 21.47 2.90
N GLY A 113 -7.06 21.20 3.15
CA GLY A 113 -5.94 21.69 2.36
C GLY A 113 -5.16 20.53 1.73
N VAL A 114 -4.77 20.70 0.46
CA VAL A 114 -4.04 19.69 -0.33
C VAL A 114 -2.99 20.38 -1.17
N SER A 115 -1.77 19.86 -1.18
CA SER A 115 -0.69 20.29 -2.05
C SER A 115 0.06 19.10 -2.63
N GLY A 116 0.55 19.23 -3.85
CA GLY A 116 1.28 18.21 -4.59
C GLY A 116 0.54 17.72 -5.83
N VAL A 117 1.30 17.52 -6.92
CA VAL A 117 0.75 17.13 -8.24
C VAL A 117 0.12 15.74 -8.25
N ALA A 118 0.61 14.85 -7.41
CA ALA A 118 0.09 13.48 -7.32
C ALA A 118 -1.38 13.46 -6.88
N PHE A 119 -1.79 14.36 -5.99
CA PHE A 119 -3.19 14.47 -5.56
C PHE A 119 -4.12 15.06 -6.62
N LEU A 120 -3.58 15.82 -7.59
CA LEU A 120 -4.35 16.35 -8.73
C LEU A 120 -4.67 15.28 -9.77
N ALA A 121 -3.77 14.29 -9.92
CA ALA A 121 -3.89 13.23 -10.92
C ALA A 121 -4.56 11.96 -10.37
N SER A 122 -4.66 11.83 -9.06
CA SER A 122 -5.24 10.64 -8.39
C SER A 122 -6.76 10.61 -8.51
N GLN A 123 -7.32 9.39 -8.47
CA GLN A 123 -8.77 9.16 -8.40
C GLN A 123 -9.26 8.94 -6.95
N MET A 124 -8.37 9.06 -5.96
CA MET A 124 -8.69 8.79 -4.56
C MET A 124 -9.44 9.94 -3.91
N SER A 125 -10.40 9.59 -3.05
CA SER A 125 -11.04 10.51 -2.10
C SER A 125 -10.32 10.57 -0.74
N GLY A 126 -9.29 9.75 -0.54
CA GLY A 126 -8.51 9.68 0.69
C GLY A 126 -7.50 8.52 0.69
N ILE A 127 -6.86 8.33 1.83
CA ILE A 127 -5.94 7.21 2.10
C ILE A 127 -6.38 6.51 3.39
N LEU A 128 -6.37 5.19 3.39
CA LEU A 128 -6.57 4.36 4.58
C LEU A 128 -5.23 3.75 5.01
N GLY A 129 -4.60 4.36 6.01
CA GLY A 129 -3.34 3.85 6.57
C GLY A 129 -3.55 2.54 7.33
N LEU A 130 -2.74 1.53 6.98
CA LEU A 130 -2.77 0.18 7.57
C LEU A 130 -1.50 -0.16 8.36
N GLY A 131 -0.59 0.81 8.50
CA GLY A 131 0.68 0.68 9.22
C GLY A 131 0.52 0.65 10.75
N TYR A 132 1.58 1.06 11.45
CA TYR A 132 1.60 1.10 12.92
C TYR A 132 1.24 2.50 13.46
N ASP A 133 0.64 2.55 14.64
CA ASP A 133 0.24 3.81 15.30
C ASP A 133 1.41 4.72 15.68
N THR A 134 2.62 4.17 15.74
CA THR A 134 3.86 4.93 16.03
C THR A 134 4.18 6.03 15.01
N ILE A 135 3.64 5.93 13.78
CA ILE A 135 3.77 6.97 12.73
C ILE A 135 2.44 7.67 12.44
N SER A 136 1.42 7.38 13.23
CA SER A 136 0.13 8.06 13.13
C SER A 136 0.21 9.47 13.72
N VAL A 137 -0.49 10.41 13.12
CA VAL A 137 -0.63 11.77 13.67
C VAL A 137 -1.24 11.69 15.06
N ASP A 138 -0.61 12.35 16.04
CA ASP A 138 -1.01 12.34 17.46
C ASP A 138 -1.21 10.92 18.04
N HIS A 139 -0.52 9.92 17.49
CA HIS A 139 -0.69 8.52 17.87
C HIS A 139 -2.15 8.06 17.86
N LEU A 140 -2.93 8.57 16.90
CA LEU A 140 -4.30 8.09 16.68
C LEU A 140 -4.26 6.59 16.36
N PRO A 141 -5.12 5.78 16.99
CA PRO A 141 -5.17 4.35 16.69
C PRO A 141 -5.50 4.09 15.21
N THR A 142 -4.86 3.08 14.61
CA THR A 142 -5.13 2.72 13.22
C THR A 142 -6.47 2.02 13.07
N PHE A 143 -7.00 1.95 11.84
CA PHE A 143 -8.25 1.25 11.57
C PHE A 143 -8.16 -0.24 11.97
N VAL A 144 -7.04 -0.89 11.65
CA VAL A 144 -6.83 -2.31 12.01
C VAL A 144 -6.89 -2.50 13.53
N ASP A 145 -6.27 -1.59 14.31
CA ASP A 145 -6.22 -1.70 15.77
C ASP A 145 -7.60 -1.48 16.41
N GLN A 146 -8.39 -0.54 15.88
CA GLN A 146 -9.71 -0.19 16.42
C GLN A 146 -10.86 -1.03 15.86
N SER A 147 -10.68 -1.72 14.75
CA SER A 147 -11.73 -2.55 14.17
C SER A 147 -12.16 -3.67 15.13
N ASP A 148 -13.37 -4.16 14.95
CA ASP A 148 -13.97 -5.28 15.71
C ASP A 148 -13.37 -6.66 15.36
N LEU A 149 -12.32 -6.69 14.53
CA LEU A 149 -11.63 -7.91 14.16
C LEU A 149 -10.83 -8.48 15.34
N ASN A 150 -11.00 -9.78 15.62
CA ASN A 150 -10.19 -10.50 16.61
C ASN A 150 -8.78 -10.82 16.12
N ASP A 151 -8.65 -11.02 14.81
CA ASP A 151 -7.39 -11.21 14.10
C ASP A 151 -7.00 -9.92 13.39
N LYS A 152 -5.92 -9.32 13.85
CA LYS A 152 -5.38 -8.05 13.33
C LYS A 152 -4.43 -8.33 12.18
N SER A 153 -4.95 -8.96 11.13
CA SER A 153 -4.16 -9.34 9.96
C SER A 153 -4.94 -9.10 8.66
N PHE A 154 -4.23 -8.96 7.57
CA PHE A 154 -4.80 -8.77 6.24
C PHE A 154 -3.78 -9.16 5.17
N SER A 155 -4.27 -9.39 3.96
CA SER A 155 -3.42 -9.74 2.81
C SER A 155 -3.86 -9.05 1.54
N PHE A 156 -2.92 -8.86 0.60
CA PHE A 156 -3.15 -8.21 -0.68
C PHE A 156 -2.92 -9.18 -1.83
N VAL A 157 -3.94 -9.35 -2.65
CA VAL A 157 -3.82 -9.88 -4.01
C VAL A 157 -3.81 -8.70 -4.96
N LEU A 158 -2.65 -8.39 -5.55
CA LEU A 158 -2.51 -7.35 -6.57
C LEU A 158 -2.23 -8.00 -7.91
N ARG A 159 -3.02 -7.64 -8.91
CA ARG A 159 -2.90 -8.14 -10.28
C ARG A 159 -3.05 -7.00 -11.28
N SER A 160 -2.55 -7.18 -12.48
CA SER A 160 -2.74 -6.21 -13.56
C SER A 160 -4.10 -6.42 -14.24
N ASN A 161 -4.76 -5.33 -14.64
CA ASN A 161 -5.99 -5.41 -15.42
C ASN A 161 -5.85 -6.36 -16.64
N PRO A 162 -6.87 -7.16 -16.95
CA PRO A 162 -8.25 -7.15 -16.41
C PRO A 162 -8.46 -8.09 -15.21
N GLU A 163 -7.42 -8.58 -14.58
CA GLU A 163 -7.53 -9.53 -13.47
C GLU A 163 -7.94 -8.85 -12.16
N GLU A 164 -8.66 -9.58 -11.31
CA GLU A 164 -9.20 -9.02 -10.07
C GLU A 164 -8.11 -8.89 -8.99
N SER A 165 -8.11 -7.74 -8.32
CA SER A 165 -7.31 -7.44 -7.14
C SER A 165 -8.21 -7.27 -5.93
N TYR A 166 -7.76 -7.71 -4.75
CA TYR A 166 -8.54 -7.60 -3.51
C TYR A 166 -7.66 -7.65 -2.27
N ILE A 167 -8.24 -7.17 -1.16
CA ILE A 167 -7.72 -7.39 0.19
C ILE A 167 -8.55 -8.50 0.83
N THR A 168 -7.89 -9.42 1.52
CA THR A 168 -8.59 -10.33 2.45
C THR A 168 -8.38 -9.81 3.87
N MET A 169 -9.47 -9.58 4.61
CA MET A 169 -9.44 -9.11 5.99
C MET A 169 -10.61 -9.69 6.80
N PRO A 170 -10.32 -10.33 7.96
CA PRO A 170 -9.00 -10.68 8.49
C PRO A 170 -8.34 -11.83 7.71
N GLY A 171 -7.03 -11.96 7.87
CA GLY A 171 -6.28 -13.12 7.39
C GLY A 171 -5.90 -13.06 5.91
N TYR A 172 -5.96 -14.21 5.26
CA TYR A 172 -5.59 -14.41 3.87
C TYR A 172 -6.58 -15.36 3.17
N ASP A 173 -6.54 -15.38 1.84
CA ASP A 173 -7.35 -16.29 1.05
C ASP A 173 -6.81 -17.73 1.12
N GLU A 174 -7.44 -18.55 1.97
CA GLU A 174 -7.06 -19.95 2.19
C GLU A 174 -7.22 -20.82 0.93
N GLN A 175 -8.18 -20.52 0.06
CA GLN A 175 -8.40 -21.27 -1.18
C GLN A 175 -7.31 -20.97 -2.20
N LEU A 176 -6.95 -19.69 -2.33
CA LEU A 176 -5.86 -19.25 -3.19
C LEU A 176 -4.51 -19.81 -2.71
N VAL A 177 -4.24 -19.79 -1.42
CA VAL A 177 -3.00 -20.32 -0.83
C VAL A 177 -2.94 -21.83 -0.95
N GLY A 178 -4.04 -22.53 -0.66
CA GLY A 178 -4.10 -24.00 -0.72
C GLY A 178 -3.10 -24.67 0.18
N ALA A 179 -2.25 -25.55 -0.40
CA ALA A 179 -1.20 -26.27 0.35
C ALA A 179 0.12 -25.47 0.49
N ASN A 180 0.21 -24.29 -0.11
CA ASN A 180 1.42 -23.47 -0.01
C ASN A 180 1.58 -22.90 1.41
N GLN A 181 2.79 -22.51 1.74
CA GLN A 181 3.12 -21.91 3.04
C GLN A 181 3.76 -20.55 2.82
N PHE A 182 3.39 -19.58 3.66
CA PHE A 182 4.06 -18.30 3.71
C PHE A 182 5.49 -18.44 4.23
N THR A 183 6.42 -17.75 3.58
CA THR A 183 7.72 -17.47 4.16
C THR A 183 7.57 -16.18 4.97
N PHE A 184 7.72 -16.28 6.29
CA PHE A 184 7.54 -15.15 7.20
C PHE A 184 8.84 -14.46 7.52
N HIS A 185 8.77 -13.12 7.66
CA HIS A 185 9.84 -12.24 8.09
C HIS A 185 9.34 -11.38 9.24
N ASP A 186 10.13 -11.27 10.30
CA ASP A 186 9.79 -10.43 11.44
C ASP A 186 9.92 -8.94 11.08
N VAL A 187 8.95 -8.15 11.52
CA VAL A 187 9.04 -6.69 11.46
C VAL A 187 10.04 -6.21 12.49
N ILE A 188 11.15 -5.68 12.03
CA ILE A 188 12.28 -5.26 12.88
C ILE A 188 12.10 -3.87 13.49
N GLU A 189 11.16 -3.08 12.97
CA GLU A 189 10.81 -1.77 13.49
C GLU A 189 9.32 -1.48 13.22
N GLN A 190 8.54 -1.35 14.29
CA GLN A 190 7.10 -1.12 14.25
C GLN A 190 6.77 0.36 13.95
N ARG A 191 7.19 0.84 12.79
CA ARG A 191 6.82 2.13 12.17
C ARG A 191 6.13 1.84 10.84
N TYR A 192 6.88 1.23 9.95
CA TYR A 192 6.42 0.60 8.71
C TYR A 192 6.50 -0.92 8.88
N TYR A 193 6.00 -1.68 7.94
CA TYR A 193 6.31 -3.12 7.85
C TYR A 193 7.74 -3.29 7.31
N SER A 194 8.70 -2.99 8.20
CA SER A 194 10.13 -2.93 7.90
C SER A 194 10.79 -4.28 8.15
N LEU A 195 11.40 -4.84 7.12
CA LEU A 195 12.07 -6.12 7.13
C LEU A 195 13.59 -5.92 7.00
N LYS A 196 14.37 -6.90 7.42
CA LYS A 196 15.83 -6.86 7.31
C LYS A 196 16.24 -7.06 5.85
N LEU A 197 16.87 -6.07 5.26
CA LEU A 197 17.46 -6.15 3.92
C LEU A 197 18.93 -6.56 4.04
N ASP A 198 19.26 -7.77 3.59
CA ASP A 198 20.63 -8.30 3.67
C ASP A 198 21.46 -8.04 2.42
N GLY A 199 20.78 -7.85 1.26
CA GLY A 199 21.50 -7.67 0.00
C GLY A 199 20.59 -7.22 -1.15
N LEU A 200 21.24 -6.70 -2.17
CA LEU A 200 20.68 -6.41 -3.48
C LEU A 200 21.53 -7.05 -4.56
N ALA A 201 20.93 -7.43 -5.69
CA ALA A 201 21.70 -7.86 -6.84
C ALA A 201 21.03 -7.48 -8.17
N ARG A 202 21.85 -7.27 -9.19
CA ARG A 202 21.46 -7.15 -10.58
C ARG A 202 22.10 -8.28 -11.38
N GLY A 203 21.32 -9.28 -11.78
CA GLY A 203 21.88 -10.54 -12.26
C GLY A 203 22.83 -11.12 -11.21
N ASP A 204 24.06 -11.41 -11.60
CA ASP A 204 25.09 -11.95 -10.69
C ASP A 204 25.86 -10.85 -9.91
N GLN A 205 25.62 -9.57 -10.22
CA GLN A 205 26.31 -8.46 -9.59
C GLN A 205 25.66 -8.11 -8.26
N LYS A 206 26.34 -8.38 -7.15
CA LYS A 206 25.90 -7.99 -5.80
C LYS A 206 26.16 -6.51 -5.53
N ILE A 207 25.23 -5.88 -4.84
CA ILE A 207 25.27 -4.47 -4.44
C ILE A 207 25.18 -4.43 -2.91
N PRO A 208 26.18 -3.85 -2.22
CA PRO A 208 26.15 -3.71 -0.78
C PRO A 208 24.94 -2.89 -0.31
N SER A 209 24.21 -3.39 0.68
CA SER A 209 23.03 -2.73 1.27
C SER A 209 23.01 -2.79 2.79
N ASP A 210 24.19 -2.87 3.41
CA ASP A 210 24.31 -2.98 4.86
C ASP A 210 23.64 -1.81 5.59
N GLY A 211 22.82 -2.13 6.61
CA GLY A 211 22.12 -1.15 7.44
C GLY A 211 20.81 -0.61 6.82
N PHE A 212 20.44 -1.09 5.61
CA PHE A 212 19.16 -0.76 5.02
C PHE A 212 18.07 -1.77 5.41
N LYS A 213 16.82 -1.34 5.28
CA LYS A 213 15.62 -2.10 5.57
C LYS A 213 14.72 -2.10 4.33
N ALA A 214 13.97 -3.19 4.10
CA ALA A 214 12.90 -3.23 3.12
C ALA A 214 11.58 -2.88 3.78
N VAL A 215 10.82 -1.96 3.22
CA VAL A 215 9.45 -1.60 3.64
C VAL A 215 8.48 -2.13 2.61
N ILE A 216 7.49 -2.90 3.03
CA ILE A 216 6.43 -3.39 2.15
C ILE A 216 5.27 -2.39 2.17
N ASP A 217 5.07 -1.71 1.04
CA ASP A 217 4.26 -0.50 0.97
C ASP A 217 3.25 -0.54 -0.20
N SER A 218 1.99 -0.83 0.12
CA SER A 218 0.89 -0.84 -0.84
C SER A 218 0.40 0.56 -1.27
N GLY A 219 0.94 1.61 -0.67
CA GLY A 219 0.68 3.00 -1.06
C GLY A 219 1.65 3.52 -2.13
N THR A 220 2.68 2.73 -2.50
CA THR A 220 3.67 3.08 -3.50
C THR A 220 3.56 2.14 -4.71
N SER A 221 3.34 2.69 -5.90
CA SER A 221 3.12 1.90 -7.13
C SER A 221 4.35 1.15 -7.63
N VAL A 222 5.53 1.72 -7.37
CA VAL A 222 6.84 1.27 -7.89
C VAL A 222 7.77 0.85 -6.75
N ILE A 223 9.00 0.51 -7.08
CA ILE A 223 10.04 0.29 -6.08
C ILE A 223 10.87 1.58 -5.97
N VAL A 224 11.04 2.08 -4.73
CA VAL A 224 11.76 3.33 -4.48
C VAL A 224 12.88 3.11 -3.47
N GLY A 225 14.08 3.56 -3.79
CA GLY A 225 15.20 3.45 -2.88
C GLY A 225 16.13 4.66 -2.89
N PRO A 226 17.07 4.73 -1.95
CA PRO A 226 18.10 5.76 -1.97
C PRO A 226 18.93 5.68 -3.24
N LYS A 227 19.27 6.85 -3.79
CA LYS A 227 20.06 6.97 -5.02
C LYS A 227 21.36 6.14 -4.99
N THR A 228 22.01 6.06 -3.84
CA THR A 228 23.24 5.28 -3.64
C THR A 228 23.08 3.78 -3.87
N LEU A 229 21.87 3.24 -3.72
CA LEU A 229 21.54 1.83 -3.96
C LEU A 229 20.85 1.62 -5.31
N VAL A 230 20.00 2.56 -5.70
CA VAL A 230 19.25 2.43 -6.96
C VAL A 230 20.15 2.63 -8.17
N ASP A 231 21.03 3.63 -8.19
CA ASP A 231 21.91 3.88 -9.35
C ASP A 231 22.73 2.64 -9.76
N PRO A 232 23.44 1.94 -8.83
CA PRO A 232 24.13 0.71 -9.21
C PRO A 232 23.18 -0.44 -9.55
N LEU A 233 21.99 -0.49 -8.94
CA LEU A 233 21.01 -1.55 -9.20
C LEU A 233 20.46 -1.49 -10.64
N ILE A 234 20.19 -0.29 -11.16
CA ILE A 234 19.62 -0.07 -12.47
C ILE A 234 20.64 0.36 -13.54
N ALA A 235 21.93 0.39 -13.20
CA ALA A 235 22.97 0.83 -14.13
C ALA A 235 22.96 0.00 -15.44
N GLY A 236 22.82 0.68 -16.57
CA GLY A 236 22.77 0.05 -17.90
C GLY A 236 21.42 -0.57 -18.25
N ILE A 237 20.39 -0.45 -17.40
CA ILE A 237 19.01 -0.80 -17.75
C ILE A 237 18.41 0.38 -18.51
N THR A 238 17.97 0.12 -19.74
CA THR A 238 17.21 1.08 -20.55
C THR A 238 15.92 0.40 -20.99
N VAL A 239 14.79 1.05 -20.69
CA VAL A 239 13.48 0.59 -21.10
C VAL A 239 13.06 1.41 -22.32
N ASN A 240 12.68 0.75 -23.40
CA ASN A 240 12.12 1.40 -24.58
C ASN A 240 10.62 1.61 -24.39
N ASP A 241 10.10 2.74 -24.83
CA ASP A 241 8.68 3.11 -24.71
C ASP A 241 7.75 2.05 -25.35
N ASP A 242 8.20 1.40 -26.42
CA ASP A 242 7.46 0.33 -27.11
C ASP A 242 7.61 -1.05 -26.46
N CYS A 243 8.23 -1.13 -25.30
CA CYS A 243 8.51 -2.37 -24.54
C CYS A 243 9.47 -3.34 -25.23
N SER A 244 10.11 -2.95 -26.32
CA SER A 244 11.05 -3.82 -27.02
C SER A 244 12.30 -4.07 -26.18
N GLY A 245 12.78 -5.32 -26.18
CA GLY A 245 14.00 -5.73 -25.49
C GLY A 245 13.85 -5.96 -23.98
N VAL A 246 12.65 -5.86 -23.41
CA VAL A 246 12.41 -6.07 -21.96
C VAL A 246 12.93 -7.44 -21.51
N ASP A 247 12.70 -8.51 -22.24
CA ASP A 247 13.14 -9.87 -21.88
C ASP A 247 14.67 -10.05 -21.83
N GLN A 248 15.43 -9.09 -22.35
CA GLN A 248 16.91 -9.10 -22.32
C GLN A 248 17.49 -8.40 -21.09
N LEU A 249 16.67 -7.73 -20.32
CA LEU A 249 17.10 -7.02 -19.13
C LEU A 249 17.44 -8.00 -17.99
N PRO A 250 18.32 -7.63 -17.04
CA PRO A 250 18.71 -8.51 -15.94
C PRO A 250 17.62 -8.64 -14.89
N ASN A 251 17.57 -9.77 -14.20
CA ASN A 251 16.78 -9.89 -12.96
C ASN A 251 17.33 -8.97 -11.89
N LEU A 252 16.42 -8.46 -11.04
CA LEU A 252 16.75 -7.70 -9.84
C LEU A 252 16.37 -8.53 -8.62
N THR A 253 17.23 -8.54 -7.59
CA THR A 253 17.03 -9.37 -6.40
C THR A 253 17.13 -8.52 -5.14
N TRP A 254 16.18 -8.73 -4.22
CA TRP A 254 16.21 -8.25 -2.84
C TRP A 254 16.35 -9.45 -1.92
N THR A 255 17.45 -9.52 -1.14
CA THR A 255 17.66 -10.57 -0.15
C THR A 255 17.11 -10.09 1.20
N ILE A 256 16.06 -10.72 1.69
CA ILE A 256 15.38 -10.39 2.96
C ILE A 256 15.51 -11.58 3.90
N ASP A 257 16.13 -11.39 5.08
CA ASP A 257 16.44 -12.46 6.05
C ASP A 257 17.08 -13.69 5.40
N GLY A 258 18.05 -13.46 4.51
CA GLY A 258 18.79 -14.50 3.81
C GLY A 258 18.02 -15.21 2.69
N ILE A 259 16.81 -14.75 2.34
CA ILE A 259 15.97 -15.30 1.26
C ILE A 259 15.92 -14.33 0.10
N ASP A 260 16.18 -14.83 -1.11
CA ASP A 260 16.19 -14.05 -2.33
C ASP A 260 14.79 -13.89 -2.92
N TYR A 261 14.37 -12.64 -3.12
CA TYR A 261 13.15 -12.23 -3.81
C TYR A 261 13.53 -11.65 -5.16
N VAL A 262 13.31 -12.44 -6.20
CA VAL A 262 13.74 -12.12 -7.56
C VAL A 262 12.60 -11.50 -8.34
N LEU A 263 12.82 -10.31 -8.92
CA LEU A 263 11.96 -9.71 -9.92
C LEU A 263 12.59 -9.87 -11.30
N THR A 264 11.82 -10.45 -12.20
CA THR A 264 12.18 -10.50 -13.63
C THR A 264 11.89 -9.16 -14.29
N PRO A 265 12.41 -8.87 -15.49
CA PRO A 265 12.09 -7.63 -16.19
C PRO A 265 10.59 -7.36 -16.33
N ASN A 266 9.77 -8.38 -16.54
CA ASN A 266 8.32 -8.26 -16.65
C ASN A 266 7.63 -7.90 -15.30
N ASP A 267 8.32 -8.07 -14.17
CA ASP A 267 7.80 -7.69 -12.86
C ASP A 267 8.12 -6.22 -12.53
N TYR A 268 9.25 -5.68 -13.01
CA TYR A 268 9.70 -4.33 -12.67
C TYR A 268 9.64 -3.32 -13.83
N VAL A 269 9.34 -3.73 -15.05
CA VAL A 269 8.98 -2.82 -16.15
C VAL A 269 7.46 -2.74 -16.22
N LEU A 270 6.94 -1.53 -16.11
CA LEU A 270 5.50 -1.28 -16.07
C LEU A 270 5.01 -0.83 -17.44
N SER A 271 3.93 -1.43 -17.92
CA SER A 271 3.18 -0.93 -19.06
C SER A 271 2.08 0.01 -18.55
N VAL A 272 2.23 1.29 -18.85
CA VAL A 272 1.25 2.33 -18.52
C VAL A 272 0.45 2.66 -19.78
N THR A 273 -0.87 2.49 -19.72
CA THR A 273 -1.76 2.76 -20.84
C THR A 273 -2.53 4.06 -20.59
N GLN A 274 -2.42 5.01 -21.51
CA GLN A 274 -3.19 6.25 -21.49
C GLN A 274 -3.94 6.43 -22.82
N GLY A 275 -5.25 6.24 -22.80
CA GLY A 275 -6.06 6.18 -24.02
C GLY A 275 -5.68 4.95 -24.88
N ASP A 276 -5.35 5.18 -26.14
CA ASP A 276 -4.94 4.11 -27.09
C ASP A 276 -3.41 3.89 -27.13
N GLN A 277 -2.65 4.59 -26.29
CA GLN A 277 -1.19 4.47 -26.22
C GLN A 277 -0.76 3.75 -24.97
N SER A 278 0.16 2.78 -25.14
CA SER A 278 0.84 2.10 -24.03
C SER A 278 2.33 2.40 -24.12
N GLU A 279 2.92 2.72 -22.99
CA GLU A 279 4.34 3.03 -22.85
C GLU A 279 4.93 2.18 -21.73
N CYS A 280 6.14 1.66 -21.95
CA CYS A 280 6.87 0.93 -20.91
C CYS A 280 7.80 1.86 -20.15
N VAL A 281 7.74 1.78 -18.83
CA VAL A 281 8.56 2.57 -17.92
C VAL A 281 9.24 1.68 -16.87
N LEU A 282 10.41 2.11 -16.41
CA LEU A 282 11.10 1.41 -15.33
C LEU A 282 10.40 1.64 -13.99
N GLY A 283 9.96 0.57 -13.34
CA GLY A 283 9.31 0.59 -12.03
C GLY A 283 10.26 0.55 -10.84
N VAL A 284 11.52 0.94 -11.02
CA VAL A 284 12.52 1.10 -9.95
C VAL A 284 13.13 2.47 -10.07
N ILE A 285 12.95 3.32 -9.07
CA ILE A 285 13.34 4.73 -9.12
C ILE A 285 14.13 5.16 -7.89
N ALA A 286 15.04 6.10 -8.08
CA ALA A 286 15.74 6.75 -6.98
C ALA A 286 14.84 7.83 -6.35
N GLY A 287 14.63 7.75 -5.03
CA GLY A 287 13.95 8.79 -4.26
C GLY A 287 14.93 9.85 -3.77
N ASP A 288 14.46 11.08 -3.65
CA ASP A 288 15.18 12.19 -3.01
C ASP A 288 14.91 12.16 -1.50
N PHE A 289 15.69 11.34 -0.79
CA PHE A 289 15.54 11.11 0.64
C PHE A 289 16.62 11.82 1.45
N PRO A 290 16.32 12.18 2.72
CA PRO A 290 17.34 12.63 3.65
C PRO A 290 18.49 11.60 3.80
N ALA A 291 19.69 12.06 4.07
CA ALA A 291 20.89 11.20 4.16
C ALA A 291 20.80 10.07 5.20
N ASN A 292 19.91 10.21 6.20
CA ASN A 292 19.66 9.21 7.23
C ASN A 292 18.47 8.27 6.89
N PHE A 293 17.87 8.40 5.71
CA PHE A 293 16.81 7.52 5.27
C PHE A 293 17.41 6.18 4.80
N ASN A 294 17.18 5.14 5.57
CA ASN A 294 17.77 3.82 5.37
C ASN A 294 16.74 2.75 4.98
N TYR A 295 15.72 3.15 4.23
CA TYR A 295 14.67 2.24 3.75
C TYR A 295 14.73 2.09 2.24
N PHE A 296 14.43 0.88 1.78
CA PHE A 296 14.10 0.56 0.40
C PHE A 296 12.61 0.20 0.36
N ILE A 297 11.81 0.95 -0.38
CA ILE A 297 10.36 0.79 -0.43
C ILE A 297 10.02 -0.20 -1.55
N LEU A 298 9.42 -1.32 -1.19
CA LEU A 298 8.94 -2.35 -2.09
C LEU A 298 7.42 -2.20 -2.25
N GLY A 299 7.02 -1.51 -3.31
CA GLY A 299 5.63 -1.18 -3.59
C GLY A 299 4.90 -2.23 -4.42
N ASP A 300 3.86 -1.82 -5.15
CA ASP A 300 2.97 -2.71 -5.90
C ASP A 300 3.70 -3.58 -6.92
N SER A 301 4.79 -3.08 -7.53
CA SER A 301 5.62 -3.88 -8.46
C SER A 301 6.17 -5.14 -7.79
N PHE A 302 6.54 -5.07 -6.51
CA PHE A 302 6.96 -6.23 -5.72
C PHE A 302 5.75 -7.05 -5.27
N MET A 303 4.70 -6.40 -4.78
CA MET A 303 3.52 -7.07 -4.21
C MET A 303 2.68 -7.80 -5.26
N ARG A 304 2.73 -7.43 -6.54
CA ARG A 304 2.13 -8.22 -7.63
C ARG A 304 2.83 -9.57 -7.81
N LYS A 305 4.16 -9.61 -7.67
CA LYS A 305 4.94 -10.84 -7.77
C LYS A 305 4.80 -11.72 -6.54
N TYR A 306 4.71 -11.09 -5.35
CA TYR A 306 4.67 -11.79 -4.07
C TYR A 306 3.40 -11.44 -3.30
N TYR A 307 2.47 -12.41 -3.23
CA TYR A 307 1.30 -12.33 -2.38
C TYR A 307 1.72 -12.04 -0.96
N SER A 308 1.28 -10.90 -0.42
CA SER A 308 1.78 -10.35 0.83
C SER A 308 0.73 -10.44 1.93
N TYR A 309 1.07 -11.11 3.03
CA TYR A 309 0.24 -11.26 4.22
C TYR A 309 0.85 -10.52 5.40
N PHE A 310 0.12 -9.57 5.94
CA PHE A 310 0.50 -8.71 7.05
C PHE A 310 -0.14 -9.23 8.33
N ASP A 311 0.63 -9.95 9.13
CA ASP A 311 0.24 -10.46 10.44
C ASP A 311 0.68 -9.45 11.51
N LYS A 312 -0.11 -8.36 11.64
CA LYS A 312 0.19 -7.25 12.55
C LYS A 312 0.23 -7.69 14.00
N LYS A 313 -0.60 -8.66 14.37
CA LYS A 313 -0.65 -9.22 15.74
C LYS A 313 0.68 -9.84 16.16
N ASN A 314 1.35 -10.53 15.25
CA ASN A 314 2.63 -11.20 15.50
C ASN A 314 3.82 -10.40 14.96
N ASN A 315 3.61 -9.18 14.46
CA ASN A 315 4.64 -8.28 13.91
C ASN A 315 5.51 -8.97 12.85
N ARG A 316 4.88 -9.54 11.81
CA ARG A 316 5.57 -10.22 10.72
C ARG A 316 4.83 -10.04 9.40
N VAL A 317 5.56 -10.19 8.31
CA VAL A 317 5.00 -10.22 6.95
C VAL A 317 5.35 -11.54 6.31
N GLY A 318 4.40 -12.18 5.66
CA GLY A 318 4.57 -13.43 4.95
C GLY A 318 4.42 -13.25 3.45
N PHE A 319 5.24 -13.99 2.66
CA PHE A 319 5.19 -13.97 1.22
C PHE A 319 4.99 -15.35 0.61
N ILE A 320 4.23 -15.39 -0.48
CA ILE A 320 4.15 -16.53 -1.41
C ILE A 320 4.30 -15.98 -2.81
N GLU A 321 5.18 -16.55 -3.64
CA GLU A 321 5.27 -16.16 -5.04
C GLU A 321 3.95 -16.43 -5.78
N SER A 322 3.42 -15.45 -6.50
CA SER A 322 2.11 -15.53 -7.17
C SER A 322 1.98 -16.72 -8.11
N SER A 323 3.08 -17.15 -8.74
CA SER A 323 3.12 -18.33 -9.62
C SER A 323 2.80 -19.66 -8.92
N LYS A 324 2.90 -19.70 -7.59
CA LYS A 324 2.62 -20.89 -6.77
C LYS A 324 1.19 -20.95 -6.26
N LEU A 325 0.42 -19.88 -6.43
CA LEU A 325 -0.94 -19.78 -5.93
C LEU A 325 -1.94 -20.55 -6.81
N ASN A 326 -3.04 -20.98 -6.20
CA ASN A 326 -4.12 -21.73 -6.86
C ASN A 326 -5.10 -20.76 -7.55
N TRP A 327 -4.68 -20.15 -8.66
CA TRP A 327 -5.59 -19.35 -9.45
C TRP A 327 -6.65 -20.25 -10.07
N THR A 328 -7.89 -20.18 -9.57
CA THR A 328 -9.03 -20.81 -10.26
C THR A 328 -9.27 -20.07 -11.57
N GLN A 329 -9.26 -20.82 -12.69
CA GLN A 329 -9.59 -20.33 -14.03
C GLN A 329 -11.07 -19.97 -14.14
#